data_741ffa2d78d76d7b9efe6ec4cbb8a2bb
#
_entry.id   741ffa2d78d76d7b9efe6ec4cbb8a2bb
#
_cell.length_a   1.000
_cell.length_b   1.000
_cell.length_c   1.000
_cell.angle_alpha   90.00
_cell.angle_beta   90.00
_cell.angle_gamma   90.00
#
_symmetry.space_group_name_H-M   'P 1'
#
loop_
_entity.id
_entity.type
_entity.pdbx_description
1 polymer ?
#
loop_
_entity_poly.entity_id
_entity_poly.type
_entity_poly.pdbx_seq_one_letter_code
_entity_poly.pdbx_strand_id
1 'polypeptide(L)'
;FGQTTGGTTSAENLNALPDEADIVVALDRLQAMAPAVESVSLVVAWFGNDLRAGNCAIKPGVEVATKVTSPKVWTVNGVARANAHLVSRDDQDRPVYGGTPSDFAVVQAIQEMKARGLRVTFYPFILMDVPPGNSLPNPYSDNAANTGQPAFPWRGRITCSPAAGYAGTVDKTATAATQVAALFGAATPASF
;
A
#
# COMPACT_ATOMS: atom_id res chain seq x y z
N PHE A 1 -8.24 -9.59 13.44
CA PHE A 1 -7.42 -10.78 13.15
C PHE A 1 -6.48 -11.01 14.32
N GLY A 2 -6.40 -12.26 14.80
CA GLY A 2 -5.48 -12.62 15.86
C GLY A 2 -4.15 -13.13 15.30
N GLN A 3 -3.09 -12.92 16.05
CA GLN A 3 -1.78 -13.53 15.80
C GLN A 3 -1.61 -14.76 16.68
N THR A 4 -1.13 -15.86 16.11
CA THR A 4 -0.77 -17.05 16.87
C THR A 4 0.75 -17.09 17.07
N THR A 5 1.21 -17.07 18.32
CA THR A 5 2.59 -17.34 18.69
C THR A 5 2.57 -18.27 19.89
N GLY A 6 3.17 -19.46 19.78
CA GLY A 6 3.25 -20.40 20.88
C GLY A 6 1.91 -20.88 21.46
N GLY A 7 0.85 -20.96 20.65
CA GLY A 7 -0.49 -21.38 21.08
C GLY A 7 -1.39 -20.28 21.66
N THR A 8 -0.92 -19.05 21.76
CA THR A 8 -1.73 -17.90 22.15
C THR A 8 -2.15 -17.09 20.92
N THR A 9 -3.41 -16.65 20.91
CA THR A 9 -3.96 -15.77 19.87
C THR A 9 -4.28 -14.42 20.51
N SER A 10 -3.80 -13.32 19.91
CA SER A 10 -4.14 -11.95 20.32
C SER A 10 -4.91 -11.24 19.22
N ALA A 11 -5.92 -10.47 19.58
CA ALA A 11 -6.61 -9.59 18.65
C ALA A 11 -5.74 -8.35 18.36
N GLU A 12 -5.67 -7.96 17.09
CA GLU A 12 -4.92 -6.77 16.65
C GLU A 12 -5.83 -5.62 16.23
N ASN A 13 -7.14 -5.81 16.27
CA ASN A 13 -8.15 -4.84 15.84
C ASN A 13 -9.21 -4.56 16.92
N LEU A 14 -8.89 -4.80 18.18
CA LEU A 14 -9.74 -4.54 19.34
C LEU A 14 -9.01 -3.58 20.30
N ASN A 15 -8.59 -2.41 19.80
CA ASN A 15 -7.83 -1.44 20.58
C ASN A 15 -8.74 -0.36 21.18
N ALA A 16 -9.85 -0.04 20.54
CA ALA A 16 -10.78 1.00 20.98
C ALA A 16 -11.75 0.49 22.05
N LEU A 17 -12.29 -0.72 21.87
CA LEU A 17 -13.16 -1.44 22.79
C LEU A 17 -12.77 -2.92 22.82
N PRO A 18 -12.91 -3.62 23.97
CA PRO A 18 -12.40 -4.99 24.12
C PRO A 18 -13.12 -6.04 23.25
N ASP A 19 -14.38 -5.81 22.89
CA ASP A 19 -15.22 -6.80 22.23
C ASP A 19 -15.69 -6.35 20.83
N GLU A 20 -15.19 -5.23 20.33
CA GLU A 20 -15.64 -4.63 19.07
C GLU A 20 -14.48 -4.21 18.17
N ALA A 21 -14.55 -4.54 16.89
CA ALA A 21 -13.49 -4.19 15.93
C ALA A 21 -13.34 -2.67 15.79
N ASP A 22 -12.10 -2.20 15.78
CA ASP A 22 -11.77 -0.76 15.72
C ASP A 22 -12.48 -0.01 14.58
N ILE A 23 -12.66 -0.67 13.43
CA ILE A 23 -13.37 -0.07 12.28
C ILE A 23 -14.86 0.15 12.59
N VAL A 24 -15.50 -0.76 13.33
CA VAL A 24 -16.90 -0.64 13.74
C VAL A 24 -17.07 0.53 14.67
N VAL A 25 -16.23 0.60 15.72
CA VAL A 25 -16.19 1.73 16.67
C VAL A 25 -15.94 3.06 15.96
N ALA A 26 -15.04 3.08 14.98
CA ALA A 26 -14.74 4.29 14.21
C ALA A 26 -15.94 4.75 13.36
N LEU A 27 -16.66 3.81 12.76
CA LEU A 27 -17.87 4.10 11.97
C LEU A 27 -19.03 4.58 12.86
N ASP A 28 -19.21 3.99 14.05
CA ASP A 28 -20.20 4.44 15.04
C ASP A 28 -19.94 5.89 15.44
N ARG A 29 -18.69 6.21 15.78
CA ARG A 29 -18.29 7.57 16.10
C ARG A 29 -18.49 8.53 14.93
N LEU A 30 -18.12 8.12 13.71
CA LEU A 30 -18.33 8.93 12.50
C LEU A 30 -19.80 9.29 12.33
N GLN A 31 -20.70 8.30 12.39
CA GLN A 31 -22.15 8.54 12.21
C GLN A 31 -22.76 9.32 13.38
N ALA A 32 -22.25 9.15 14.60
CA ALA A 32 -22.68 9.97 15.73
C ALA A 32 -22.26 11.44 15.61
N MET A 33 -21.05 11.70 15.10
CA MET A 33 -20.52 13.07 14.91
C MET A 33 -21.04 13.74 13.65
N ALA A 34 -21.30 12.96 12.60
CA ALA A 34 -21.76 13.43 11.30
C ALA A 34 -22.97 12.60 10.80
N PRO A 35 -24.15 12.77 11.40
CA PRO A 35 -25.32 11.95 11.11
C PRO A 35 -25.82 12.08 9.66
N ALA A 36 -25.41 13.12 8.95
CA ALA A 36 -25.72 13.33 7.52
C ALA A 36 -24.67 12.72 6.58
N VAL A 37 -23.70 11.95 7.09
CA VAL A 37 -22.70 11.29 6.22
C VAL A 37 -23.38 10.24 5.33
N GLU A 38 -23.18 10.35 4.01
CA GLU A 38 -23.76 9.43 3.03
C GLU A 38 -22.71 8.58 2.31
N SER A 39 -21.45 9.00 2.33
CA SER A 39 -20.38 8.33 1.58
C SER A 39 -19.06 8.36 2.31
N VAL A 40 -18.29 7.29 2.11
CA VAL A 40 -16.94 7.13 2.67
C VAL A 40 -15.99 6.66 1.59
N SER A 41 -14.72 7.03 1.72
CA SER A 41 -13.64 6.52 0.87
C SER A 41 -12.79 5.54 1.67
N LEU A 42 -12.75 4.28 1.21
CA LEU A 42 -11.90 3.25 1.79
C LEU A 42 -10.55 3.25 1.09
N VAL A 43 -9.55 3.78 1.76
CA VAL A 43 -8.17 3.82 1.24
C VAL A 43 -7.47 2.49 1.53
N VAL A 44 -6.94 1.85 0.48
CA VAL A 44 -6.16 0.62 0.59
C VAL A 44 -4.80 0.83 -0.03
N ALA A 45 -3.75 0.80 0.78
CA ALA A 45 -2.39 1.06 0.34
C ALA A 45 -1.69 -0.19 -0.20
N TRP A 46 -1.01 -0.03 -1.33
CA TRP A 46 0.00 -0.92 -1.87
C TRP A 46 1.33 -0.18 -1.93
N PHE A 47 2.43 -0.89 -2.17
CA PHE A 47 3.77 -0.35 -2.07
C PHE A 47 4.53 -0.44 -3.38
N GLY A 48 5.09 0.70 -3.81
CA GLY A 48 6.07 0.79 -4.89
C GLY A 48 7.47 0.93 -4.30
N ASN A 49 8.46 0.38 -4.97
CA ASN A 49 9.84 0.30 -4.48
C ASN A 49 10.87 1.11 -5.29
N ASP A 50 10.44 1.78 -6.34
CA ASP A 50 11.32 2.54 -7.23
C ASP A 50 10.52 3.68 -7.91
N LEU A 51 11.09 4.87 -8.01
CA LEU A 51 10.45 5.99 -8.71
C LEU A 51 10.50 5.87 -10.23
N ARG A 52 11.29 4.93 -10.76
CA ARG A 52 11.41 4.70 -12.21
C ARG A 52 10.36 3.70 -12.67
N ALA A 53 9.46 4.10 -13.56
CA ALA A 53 8.36 3.26 -14.06
C ALA A 53 8.83 1.90 -14.61
N GLY A 54 9.93 1.87 -15.35
CA GLY A 54 10.49 0.63 -15.89
C GLY A 54 11.09 -0.34 -14.87
N ASN A 55 11.23 0.08 -13.60
CA ASN A 55 11.85 -0.70 -12.53
C ASN A 55 10.94 -0.87 -11.31
N CYS A 56 9.86 -0.12 -11.22
CA CYS A 56 8.94 -0.15 -10.10
C CYS A 56 8.15 -1.45 -10.05
N ALA A 57 8.19 -2.13 -8.93
CA ALA A 57 7.26 -3.22 -8.62
C ALA A 57 6.23 -2.73 -7.60
N ILE A 58 4.95 -2.82 -7.95
CA ILE A 58 3.84 -2.50 -7.05
C ILE A 58 3.34 -3.79 -6.43
N LYS A 59 3.43 -3.90 -5.11
CA LYS A 59 3.06 -5.11 -4.36
C LYS A 59 2.27 -4.78 -3.10
N PRO A 60 1.40 -5.70 -2.63
CA PRO A 60 0.85 -5.58 -1.28
C PRO A 60 1.99 -5.73 -0.27
N GLY A 61 1.97 -4.93 0.80
CA GLY A 61 3.01 -4.90 1.81
C GLY A 61 2.57 -5.52 3.13
N VAL A 62 3.55 -5.98 3.89
CA VAL A 62 3.37 -6.50 5.26
C VAL A 62 4.47 -6.01 6.17
N GLU A 63 4.13 -5.76 7.41
CA GLU A 63 5.06 -5.36 8.47
C GLU A 63 5.88 -6.52 9.04
N VAL A 64 5.33 -7.76 8.95
CA VAL A 64 5.98 -8.99 9.39
C VAL A 64 5.59 -10.12 8.45
N ALA A 65 6.55 -10.70 7.74
CA ALA A 65 6.30 -11.75 6.75
C ALA A 65 5.89 -13.10 7.35
N THR A 66 6.33 -13.39 8.59
CA THR A 66 6.12 -14.66 9.28
C THR A 66 4.84 -14.70 10.14
N LYS A 67 4.12 -13.58 10.25
CA LYS A 67 2.89 -13.51 11.04
C LYS A 67 1.83 -14.45 10.49
N VAL A 68 1.21 -15.24 11.36
CA VAL A 68 0.07 -16.09 11.04
C VAL A 68 -1.22 -15.40 11.53
N THR A 69 -2.22 -15.34 10.68
CA THR A 69 -3.52 -14.71 11.01
C THR A 69 -4.65 -15.73 11.06
N SER A 70 -5.61 -15.50 11.95
CA SER A 70 -6.81 -16.32 12.18
C SER A 70 -8.04 -15.41 12.24
N PRO A 71 -9.24 -15.84 11.83
CA PRO A 71 -9.60 -17.14 11.27
C PRO A 71 -9.24 -17.34 9.80
N LYS A 72 -8.78 -16.28 9.13
CA LYS A 72 -8.35 -16.34 7.72
C LYS A 72 -6.86 -16.03 7.61
N VAL A 73 -6.19 -16.80 6.77
CA VAL A 73 -4.81 -16.48 6.37
C VAL A 73 -4.81 -15.20 5.54
N TRP A 74 -3.85 -14.32 5.83
CA TRP A 74 -3.70 -13.10 5.05
C TRP A 74 -3.29 -13.42 3.60
N THR A 75 -4.08 -12.94 2.67
CA THR A 75 -3.78 -12.95 1.23
C THR A 75 -4.29 -11.66 0.61
N VAL A 76 -3.60 -11.18 -0.43
CA VAL A 76 -4.02 -10.05 -1.24
C VAL A 76 -3.78 -10.39 -2.70
N ASN A 77 -4.83 -10.41 -3.50
CA ASN A 77 -4.80 -10.78 -4.91
C ASN A 77 -3.99 -12.07 -5.17
N GLY A 78 -4.20 -13.09 -4.34
CA GLY A 78 -3.50 -14.36 -4.43
C GLY A 78 -2.05 -14.35 -3.90
N VAL A 79 -1.51 -13.20 -3.52
CA VAL A 79 -0.17 -13.10 -2.92
C VAL A 79 -0.24 -13.50 -1.45
N ALA A 80 0.52 -14.52 -1.06
CA ALA A 80 0.66 -14.91 0.33
C ALA A 80 1.58 -13.94 1.09
N ARG A 81 1.40 -13.82 2.41
CA ARG A 81 2.17 -12.92 3.28
C ARG A 81 3.70 -13.07 3.12
N ALA A 82 4.19 -14.28 3.00
CA ALA A 82 5.62 -14.56 2.82
C ALA A 82 6.21 -14.02 1.50
N ASN A 83 5.37 -13.77 0.49
CA ASN A 83 5.75 -13.26 -0.83
C ASN A 83 5.41 -11.77 -1.01
N ALA A 84 4.79 -11.17 -0.01
CA ALA A 84 4.47 -9.75 -0.01
C ALA A 84 5.73 -8.89 0.16
N HIS A 85 5.61 -7.60 -0.16
CA HIS A 85 6.65 -6.63 0.13
C HIS A 85 6.81 -6.46 1.65
N LEU A 86 7.99 -6.72 2.18
CA LEU A 86 8.29 -6.42 3.58
C LEU A 86 8.57 -4.92 3.70
N VAL A 87 7.72 -4.22 4.44
CA VAL A 87 7.82 -2.77 4.64
C VAL A 87 9.13 -2.43 5.33
N SER A 88 9.78 -1.36 4.86
CA SER A 88 11.03 -0.84 5.45
C SER A 88 10.88 -0.51 6.93
N ARG A 89 12.00 -0.55 7.63
CA ARG A 89 12.06 -0.25 9.06
C ARG A 89 12.86 1.01 9.32
N ASP A 90 12.49 1.70 10.40
CA ASP A 90 13.25 2.85 10.90
C ASP A 90 14.49 2.40 11.71
N ASP A 91 15.21 3.35 12.26
CA ASP A 91 16.41 3.14 13.08
C ASP A 91 16.15 2.44 14.43
N GLN A 92 14.87 2.31 14.82
CA GLN A 92 14.44 1.59 16.02
C GLN A 92 13.80 0.22 15.68
N ASP A 93 14.02 -0.27 14.45
CA ASP A 93 13.46 -1.53 13.95
C ASP A 93 11.93 -1.57 13.94
N ARG A 94 11.27 -0.42 13.81
CA ARG A 94 9.80 -0.33 13.68
C ARG A 94 9.42 -0.21 12.20
N PRO A 95 8.36 -0.88 11.74
CA PRO A 95 7.89 -0.71 10.36
C PRO A 95 7.46 0.74 10.13
N VAL A 96 7.93 1.34 9.03
CA VAL A 96 7.64 2.74 8.65
C VAL A 96 6.19 2.91 8.23
N TYR A 97 5.59 1.86 7.70
CA TYR A 97 4.19 1.82 7.28
C TYR A 97 3.47 0.64 7.89
N GLY A 98 2.16 0.73 8.06
CA GLY A 98 1.30 -0.44 8.22
C GLY A 98 1.22 -1.23 6.91
N GLY A 99 0.89 -2.50 6.99
CA GLY A 99 0.74 -3.36 5.81
C GLY A 99 -0.55 -3.11 5.02
N THR A 100 -0.65 -3.74 3.87
CA THR A 100 -1.89 -3.85 3.09
C THR A 100 -2.88 -4.75 3.84
N PRO A 101 -4.14 -4.33 4.05
CA PRO A 101 -5.14 -5.21 4.62
C PRO A 101 -5.44 -6.38 3.67
N SER A 102 -5.76 -7.56 4.22
CA SER A 102 -6.11 -8.71 3.39
C SER A 102 -7.40 -8.46 2.61
N ASP A 103 -7.58 -9.15 1.48
CA ASP A 103 -8.81 -9.07 0.68
C ASP A 103 -10.05 -9.36 1.55
N PHE A 104 -9.95 -10.35 2.44
CA PHE A 104 -11.02 -10.68 3.38
C PHE A 104 -11.38 -9.48 4.29
N ALA A 105 -10.38 -8.79 4.85
CA ALA A 105 -10.61 -7.62 5.71
C ALA A 105 -11.23 -6.45 4.93
N VAL A 106 -10.78 -6.22 3.70
CA VAL A 106 -11.33 -5.18 2.81
C VAL A 106 -12.80 -5.47 2.50
N VAL A 107 -13.13 -6.71 2.14
CA VAL A 107 -14.52 -7.11 1.86
C VAL A 107 -15.40 -6.94 3.08
N GLN A 108 -14.94 -7.35 4.28
CA GLN A 108 -15.69 -7.13 5.52
C GLN A 108 -15.93 -5.64 5.81
N ALA A 109 -14.90 -4.81 5.63
CA ALA A 109 -15.03 -3.37 5.83
C ALA A 109 -16.06 -2.74 4.88
N ILE A 110 -16.03 -3.13 3.59
CA ILE A 110 -17.02 -2.67 2.61
C ILE A 110 -18.44 -3.13 2.99
N GLN A 111 -18.60 -4.39 3.40
CA GLN A 111 -19.89 -4.93 3.81
C GLN A 111 -20.45 -4.18 5.02
N GLU A 112 -19.62 -3.91 6.03
CA GLU A 112 -20.00 -3.14 7.22
C GLU A 112 -20.45 -1.72 6.87
N MET A 113 -19.67 -1.00 6.05
CA MET A 113 -20.03 0.34 5.60
C MET A 113 -21.35 0.36 4.81
N LYS A 114 -21.55 -0.63 3.93
CA LYS A 114 -22.80 -0.77 3.15
C LYS A 114 -23.99 -1.11 4.02
N ALA A 115 -23.82 -1.97 5.03
CA ALA A 115 -24.88 -2.30 5.99
C ALA A 115 -25.37 -1.07 6.77
N ARG A 116 -24.50 -0.07 6.95
CA ARG A 116 -24.82 1.23 7.56
C ARG A 116 -25.43 2.26 6.60
N GLY A 117 -25.72 1.86 5.37
CA GLY A 117 -26.30 2.73 4.34
C GLY A 117 -25.31 3.67 3.66
N LEU A 118 -24.00 3.50 3.89
CA LEU A 118 -22.98 4.36 3.29
C LEU A 118 -22.63 3.91 1.87
N ARG A 119 -22.47 4.88 0.98
CA ARG A 119 -21.82 4.65 -0.32
C ARG A 119 -20.32 4.53 -0.11
N VAL A 120 -19.73 3.47 -0.66
CA VAL A 120 -18.30 3.21 -0.50
C VAL A 120 -17.57 3.48 -1.81
N THR A 121 -16.58 4.36 -1.76
CA THR A 121 -15.59 4.53 -2.83
C THR A 121 -14.34 3.76 -2.44
N PHE A 122 -13.98 2.74 -3.20
CA PHE A 122 -12.69 2.07 -3.04
C PHE A 122 -11.59 2.95 -3.64
N TYR A 123 -10.60 3.30 -2.82
CA TYR A 123 -9.49 4.16 -3.24
C TYR A 123 -8.15 3.41 -3.10
N PRO A 124 -7.65 2.81 -4.21
CA PRO A 124 -6.31 2.23 -4.20
C PRO A 124 -5.27 3.35 -4.09
N PHE A 125 -4.30 3.15 -3.21
CA PHE A 125 -3.27 4.13 -2.92
C PHE A 125 -1.88 3.50 -2.97
N ILE A 126 -0.94 4.11 -3.70
CA ILE A 126 0.43 3.62 -3.77
C ILE A 126 1.30 4.46 -2.85
N LEU A 127 1.87 3.82 -1.83
CA LEU A 127 2.94 4.35 -1.01
C LEU A 127 4.29 3.93 -1.58
N MET A 128 5.24 4.87 -1.63
CA MET A 128 6.59 4.57 -2.10
C MET A 128 7.47 4.19 -0.92
N ASP A 129 7.80 2.91 -0.84
CA ASP A 129 8.70 2.39 0.20
C ASP A 129 10.14 2.35 -0.34
N VAL A 130 10.73 3.53 -0.38
CA VAL A 130 12.12 3.76 -0.76
C VAL A 130 12.88 4.17 0.50
N PRO A 131 13.69 3.28 1.12
CA PRO A 131 14.35 3.58 2.40
C PRO A 131 15.49 4.59 2.24
N PRO A 132 15.91 5.26 3.33
CA PRO A 132 17.12 6.07 3.36
C PRO A 132 18.37 5.26 2.98
N GLY A 133 19.37 5.92 2.43
CA GLY A 133 20.62 5.26 2.05
C GLY A 133 20.53 4.34 0.84
N ASN A 134 19.41 4.37 0.09
CA ASN A 134 19.28 3.61 -1.13
C ASN A 134 20.22 4.14 -2.22
N SER A 135 20.61 3.26 -3.15
CA SER A 135 21.46 3.60 -4.32
C SER A 135 20.66 3.60 -5.63
N LEU A 136 19.34 3.68 -5.56
CA LEU A 136 18.48 3.66 -6.74
C LEU A 136 18.70 4.95 -7.57
N PRO A 137 18.97 4.86 -8.88
CA PRO A 137 19.11 6.03 -9.72
C PRO A 137 17.89 6.96 -9.63
N ASN A 138 18.14 8.25 -9.36
CA ASN A 138 17.08 9.22 -9.21
C ASN A 138 16.62 9.72 -10.59
N PRO A 139 15.38 9.47 -11.02
CA PRO A 139 14.90 9.92 -12.32
C PRO A 139 14.77 11.45 -12.44
N TYR A 140 14.80 12.16 -11.32
CA TYR A 140 14.65 13.61 -11.22
C TYR A 140 15.98 14.31 -10.96
N SER A 141 17.11 13.79 -11.46
CA SER A 141 18.42 14.40 -11.27
C SER A 141 19.31 14.23 -12.49
N ASP A 142 19.95 15.34 -12.90
CA ASP A 142 21.03 15.36 -13.90
C ASP A 142 22.41 15.19 -13.26
N ASN A 143 22.48 15.15 -11.93
CA ASN A 143 23.73 15.05 -11.21
C ASN A 143 24.09 13.57 -10.97
N ALA A 144 25.12 13.09 -11.67
CA ALA A 144 25.60 11.71 -11.53
C ALA A 144 26.12 11.38 -10.10
N ALA A 145 26.49 12.40 -9.31
CA ALA A 145 26.87 12.22 -7.91
C ALA A 145 25.65 12.08 -6.97
N ASN A 146 24.45 12.39 -7.45
CA ASN A 146 23.23 12.23 -6.68
C ASN A 146 22.76 10.78 -6.77
N THR A 147 23.43 9.91 -6.04
CA THR A 147 23.13 8.49 -5.95
C THR A 147 22.06 8.28 -4.89
N GLY A 148 20.87 7.93 -5.31
CA GLY A 148 19.75 7.60 -4.43
C GLY A 148 18.50 8.40 -4.73
N GLN A 149 17.37 7.74 -4.57
CA GLN A 149 16.06 8.36 -4.62
C GLN A 149 15.73 8.98 -3.26
N PRO A 150 14.86 10.01 -3.20
CA PRO A 150 14.38 10.54 -1.93
C PRO A 150 13.80 9.44 -1.05
N ALA A 151 14.14 9.45 0.25
CA ALA A 151 13.59 8.50 1.20
C ALA A 151 12.09 8.75 1.40
N PHE A 152 11.32 7.68 1.38
CA PHE A 152 9.88 7.67 1.64
C PHE A 152 9.13 8.80 0.93
N PRO A 153 9.31 8.97 -0.40
CA PRO A 153 8.65 10.04 -1.13
C PRO A 153 7.14 9.87 -1.01
N TRP A 154 6.50 10.86 -0.44
CA TRP A 154 5.06 10.87 -0.25
C TRP A 154 4.34 10.79 -1.58
N ARG A 155 3.46 9.81 -1.72
CA ARG A 155 2.71 9.45 -2.94
C ARG A 155 3.62 9.00 -4.09
N GLY A 156 3.08 8.17 -4.96
CA GLY A 156 3.79 7.67 -6.12
C GLY A 156 4.16 8.78 -7.09
N ARG A 157 5.40 9.25 -7.02
CA ARG A 157 6.00 10.09 -8.05
C ARG A 157 6.72 9.23 -9.08
N ILE A 158 6.09 8.10 -9.44
CA ILE A 158 6.63 7.20 -10.44
C ILE A 158 6.63 7.90 -11.79
N THR A 159 7.77 7.89 -12.45
CA THR A 159 7.95 8.53 -13.76
C THR A 159 8.81 7.67 -14.67
N CYS A 160 8.77 7.97 -15.96
CA CYS A 160 9.79 7.44 -16.88
C CYS A 160 11.18 7.99 -16.50
N SER A 161 12.23 7.24 -16.77
CA SER A 161 13.60 7.60 -16.40
C SER A 161 14.51 7.69 -17.62
N PRO A 162 15.27 8.81 -17.80
CA PRO A 162 15.18 10.07 -17.07
C PRO A 162 13.81 10.78 -17.23
N ALA A 163 13.39 11.53 -16.20
CA ALA A 163 12.10 12.20 -16.19
C ALA A 163 12.02 13.36 -17.21
N ALA A 164 10.81 13.80 -17.51
CA ALA A 164 10.61 14.98 -18.36
C ALA A 164 11.32 16.21 -17.77
N GLY A 165 12.04 16.94 -18.62
CA GLY A 165 12.82 18.13 -18.24
C GLY A 165 14.25 17.85 -17.76
N TYR A 166 14.68 16.59 -17.70
CA TYR A 166 16.04 16.19 -17.34
C TYR A 166 16.84 15.70 -18.55
N ALA A 167 18.16 15.74 -18.48
CA ALA A 167 19.04 15.37 -19.58
C ALA A 167 18.82 13.90 -20.00
N GLY A 168 18.74 13.67 -21.32
CA GLY A 168 18.46 12.33 -21.86
C GLY A 168 17.05 11.81 -21.60
N THR A 169 16.11 12.70 -21.28
CA THR A 169 14.71 12.34 -21.03
C THR A 169 14.14 11.45 -22.12
N VAL A 170 13.37 10.46 -21.72
CA VAL A 170 12.64 9.55 -22.61
C VAL A 170 11.21 10.02 -22.89
N ASP A 171 10.83 11.19 -22.39
CA ASP A 171 9.47 11.74 -22.57
C ASP A 171 9.08 11.77 -24.05
N LYS A 172 7.83 11.37 -24.32
CA LYS A 172 7.25 11.30 -25.68
C LYS A 172 8.00 10.37 -26.66
N THR A 173 8.80 9.43 -26.18
CA THR A 173 9.48 8.44 -27.00
C THR A 173 8.89 7.04 -26.85
N ALA A 174 9.28 6.12 -27.75
CA ALA A 174 8.92 4.69 -27.63
C ALA A 174 9.47 4.07 -26.33
N THR A 175 10.62 4.55 -25.84
CA THR A 175 11.19 4.09 -24.58
C THR A 175 10.28 4.42 -23.39
N ALA A 176 9.65 5.60 -23.38
CA ALA A 176 8.66 5.93 -22.35
C ALA A 176 7.48 4.94 -22.37
N ALA A 177 6.95 4.63 -23.54
CA ALA A 177 5.88 3.65 -23.67
C ALA A 177 6.28 2.26 -23.14
N THR A 178 7.52 1.83 -23.42
CA THR A 178 8.07 0.57 -22.89
C THR A 178 8.16 0.59 -21.35
N GLN A 179 8.64 1.67 -20.76
CA GLN A 179 8.73 1.80 -19.30
C GLN A 179 7.36 1.83 -18.63
N VAL A 180 6.39 2.50 -19.24
CA VAL A 180 4.99 2.50 -18.75
C VAL A 180 4.38 1.10 -18.87
N ALA A 181 4.58 0.40 -19.98
CA ALA A 181 4.12 -0.98 -20.15
C ALA A 181 4.73 -1.93 -19.09
N ALA A 182 6.00 -1.74 -18.74
CA ALA A 182 6.66 -2.52 -17.69
C ALA A 182 6.01 -2.27 -16.30
N LEU A 183 5.61 -1.03 -15.98
CA LEU A 183 4.91 -0.72 -14.74
C LEU A 183 3.55 -1.42 -14.63
N PHE A 184 2.79 -1.40 -15.71
CA PHE A 184 1.46 -2.03 -15.72
C PHE A 184 1.53 -3.55 -15.87
N GLY A 185 2.60 -4.09 -16.45
CA GLY A 185 2.76 -5.52 -16.68
C GLY A 185 1.61 -6.08 -17.52
N ALA A 186 1.03 -7.18 -17.06
CA ALA A 186 -0.11 -7.84 -17.71
C ALA A 186 -1.47 -7.31 -17.20
N ALA A 187 -1.51 -6.27 -16.37
CA ALA A 187 -2.77 -5.73 -15.86
C ALA A 187 -3.60 -5.09 -16.98
N THR A 188 -4.87 -5.44 -17.02
CA THR A 188 -5.87 -4.91 -17.95
C THR A 188 -7.06 -4.36 -17.15
N PRO A 189 -7.95 -3.56 -17.74
CA PRO A 189 -9.18 -3.14 -17.05
C PRO A 189 -10.02 -4.30 -16.50
N ALA A 190 -9.94 -5.48 -17.11
CA ALA A 190 -10.62 -6.69 -16.64
C ALA A 190 -9.93 -7.37 -15.44
N SER A 191 -8.77 -6.87 -15.02
CA SER A 191 -8.05 -7.37 -13.84
C SER A 191 -8.56 -6.74 -12.52
N PHE A 192 -9.52 -5.80 -12.61
CA PHE A 192 -10.06 -5.02 -11.49
C PHE A 192 -11.60 -5.20 -11.32
#